data_1ce6c32fda57927a02a1907b3f2c1c6d
#
_entry.id   1ce6c32fda57927a02a1907b3f2c1c6d
#
_cell.length_a   1.000
_cell.length_b   1.000
_cell.length_c   1.000
_cell.angle_alpha   90.00
_cell.angle_beta   90.00
_cell.angle_gamma   90.00
#
_symmetry.space_group_name_H-M   'P 1'
#
loop_
_entity.id
_entity.type
_entity.pdbx_description
1 polymer ?
#
loop_
_entity_poly.entity_id
_entity_poly.type
_entity_poly.pdbx_seq_one_letter_code
_entity_poly.pdbx_strand_id
1 'polypeptide(L)' 'MTKKEMIDYIEASGMVINFSRSYFNNMLRARVEEFYNDAVRFCNK' A
#
# COMPACT_ATOMS: atom_id res chain seq x y z
N MET A 1 11.25 5.96 2.90
CA MET A 1 10.22 5.01 3.39
C MET A 1 10.49 3.63 2.82
N THR A 2 10.44 2.61 3.66
CA THR A 2 10.69 1.24 3.20
C THR A 2 9.43 0.65 2.57
N LYS A 3 9.63 -0.42 1.81
CA LYS A 3 8.51 -1.15 1.20
C LYS A 3 7.52 -1.63 2.27
N LYS A 4 8.04 -2.12 3.39
CA LYS A 4 7.21 -2.59 4.50
C LYS A 4 6.34 -1.47 5.05
N GLU A 5 6.90 -0.29 5.22
CA GLU A 5 6.16 0.85 5.73
C GLU A 5 5.04 1.25 4.79
N MET A 6 5.31 1.23 3.48
CA MET A 6 4.29 1.52 2.49
C MET A 6 3.16 0.52 2.53
N ILE A 7 3.49 -0.77 2.66
CA ILE A 7 2.50 -1.84 2.74
C ILE A 7 1.65 -1.67 4.00
N ASP A 8 2.29 -1.35 5.13
CA ASP A 8 1.57 -1.11 6.38
C ASP A 8 0.58 0.03 6.23
N TYR A 9 0.97 1.10 5.55
CA TYR A 9 0.10 2.24 5.33
C TYR A 9 -1.10 1.86 4.46
N ILE A 10 -0.87 1.12 3.40
CA ILE A 10 -1.94 0.67 2.50
C ILE A 10 -2.96 -0.16 3.27
N GLU A 11 -2.47 -1.07 4.11
CA GLU A 11 -3.34 -1.91 4.93
C GLU A 11 -4.19 -1.06 5.88
N ALA A 12 -3.55 -0.13 6.57
CA ALA A 12 -4.22 0.72 7.55
C ALA A 12 -5.22 1.67 6.91
N SER A 13 -5.01 2.04 5.65
CA SER A 13 -5.88 3.00 4.97
C SER A 13 -7.27 2.43 4.67
N GLY A 14 -7.39 1.11 4.56
CA GLY A 14 -8.66 0.48 4.18
C GLY A 14 -8.98 0.62 2.71
N MET A 15 -8.04 1.09 1.89
CA MET A 15 -8.27 1.26 0.45
C MET A 15 -8.49 -0.06 -0.26
N VAL A 16 -7.79 -1.10 0.17
CA VAL A 16 -7.87 -2.42 -0.45
C VAL A 16 -8.72 -3.33 0.42
N ILE A 17 -9.82 -3.85 -0.14
CA ILE A 17 -10.78 -4.68 0.60
C ILE A 17 -10.20 -6.05 0.93
N ASN A 18 -9.62 -6.72 -0.07
CA ASN A 18 -9.05 -8.05 0.10
C ASN A 18 -7.54 -7.96 0.19
N PHE A 19 -7.05 -7.24 1.19
CA PHE A 19 -5.63 -6.99 1.36
C PHE A 19 -4.88 -8.29 1.67
N SER A 20 -3.75 -8.49 0.97
CA SER A 20 -2.84 -9.61 1.21
C SER A 20 -1.42 -9.08 1.27
N ARG A 21 -0.77 -9.23 2.43
CA ARG A 21 0.62 -8.78 2.58
C ARG A 21 1.55 -9.55 1.66
N SER A 22 1.28 -10.85 1.46
CA SER A 22 2.11 -11.66 0.57
C SER A 22 2.08 -11.13 -0.86
N TYR A 23 0.91 -10.73 -1.32
CA TYR A 23 0.75 -10.15 -2.64
C TYR A 23 1.61 -8.90 -2.81
N PHE A 24 1.53 -7.99 -1.84
CA PHE A 24 2.30 -6.74 -1.89
C PHE A 24 3.79 -6.98 -1.68
N ASN A 25 4.16 -7.95 -0.84
CA ASN A 25 5.57 -8.29 -0.63
C ASN A 25 6.24 -8.82 -1.88
N ASN A 26 5.48 -9.47 -2.76
CA ASN A 26 6.00 -10.02 -4.00
C ASN A 26 6.05 -9.00 -5.13
N MET A 27 5.50 -7.82 -4.92
CA MET A 27 5.52 -6.77 -5.93
C MET A 27 6.84 -6.01 -5.89
N LEU A 28 7.20 -5.41 -7.03
CA LEU A 28 8.32 -4.49 -7.08
C LEU A 28 8.01 -3.26 -6.22
N ARG A 29 9.07 -2.68 -5.64
CA ARG A 29 8.91 -1.50 -4.79
C ARG A 29 8.18 -0.37 -5.51
N ALA A 30 8.50 -0.14 -6.78
CA ALA A 30 7.87 0.91 -7.56
C ALA A 30 6.36 0.71 -7.65
N ARG A 31 5.93 -0.53 -7.74
CA ARG A 31 4.51 -0.85 -7.79
C ARG A 31 3.84 -0.60 -6.45
N VAL A 32 4.50 -0.99 -5.37
CA VAL A 32 3.98 -0.74 -4.02
C VAL A 32 3.87 0.77 -3.78
N GLU A 33 4.81 1.53 -4.27
CA GLU A 33 4.80 2.99 -4.13
C GLU A 33 3.58 3.61 -4.83
N GLU A 34 3.19 3.09 -5.99
CA GLU A 34 1.98 3.54 -6.66
C GLU A 34 0.74 3.33 -5.80
N PHE A 35 0.62 2.14 -5.20
CA PHE A 35 -0.47 1.86 -4.29
C PHE A 35 -0.41 2.75 -3.06
N TYR A 36 0.78 3.00 -2.54
CA TYR A 36 0.94 3.88 -1.40
C TYR A 36 0.42 5.29 -1.71
N ASN A 37 0.78 5.83 -2.87
CA ASN A 37 0.32 7.15 -3.27
C ASN A 37 -1.20 7.20 -3.40
N ASP A 38 -1.79 6.14 -3.93
CA ASP A 38 -3.25 6.04 -4.04
C ASP A 38 -3.88 6.00 -2.65
N ALA A 39 -3.26 5.27 -1.71
CA ALA A 39 -3.76 5.18 -0.34
C ALA A 39 -3.71 6.55 0.36
N VAL A 40 -2.66 7.32 0.11
CA VAL A 40 -2.54 8.67 0.66
C VAL A 40 -3.70 9.53 0.17
N ARG A 41 -3.98 9.48 -1.12
CA ARG A 41 -5.12 10.22 -1.70
C ARG A 41 -6.44 9.75 -1.10
N PHE A 42 -6.57 8.44 -0.93
CA PHE A 42 -7.79 7.86 -0.37
C PHE A 42 -8.05 8.40 1.03
N CYS A 43 -7.01 8.54 1.83
CA CYS A 43 -7.13 9.03 3.20
C CYS A 43 -7.29 10.55 3.29
N ASN A 44 -6.88 11.28 2.26
CA ASN A 44 -6.87 12.75 2.27
C ASN A 44 -8.08 13.40 1.59
N LYS A 45 -9.14 12.67 1.46
CA LYS A 45 -10.36 13.26 0.88
C LYS A 45 -11.08 14.18 1.83
#